data_47225763975a72b4a91fe1e044c444ac
#
_entry.id   47225763975a72b4a91fe1e044c444ac
#
_cell.length_a   1.000
_cell.length_b   1.000
_cell.length_c   1.000
_cell.angle_alpha   90.00
_cell.angle_beta   90.00
_cell.angle_gamma   90.00
#
_symmetry.space_group_name_H-M   'P 1'
#
loop_
_entity.id
_entity.type
_entity.pdbx_description
1 polymer ?
#
loop_
_entity_poly.entity_id
_entity_poly.type
_entity_poly.pdbx_seq_one_letter_code
_entity_poly.pdbx_strand_id
1 'polypeptide(L)'
;TARGLIPVFPTHTFVNHYTIATGLYPAHHGIINNTFFDPKLGEYFRYKIPAAARDPRWWGGEPIWITAVKQGRKSACYFWPGSEVTFNGFRATFTKPYDQNAPFEKRFDELFSWLRLPPDQRPAITTFYFHETNQAGHYSGMGSDGLRAAIKLLDARIGLIVARAKSEQIPLNIVVVSDH
;
A
#
# COMPACT_ATOMS: atom_id res chain seq x y z
N THR A 1 17.52 6.41 11.05
CA THR A 1 17.17 5.67 9.82
C THR A 1 17.73 4.28 9.89
N ALA A 2 16.92 3.25 9.58
CA ALA A 2 17.40 1.89 9.43
C ALA A 2 18.23 1.76 8.14
N ARG A 3 19.11 0.76 8.07
CA ARG A 3 19.89 0.48 6.87
C ARG A 3 19.04 0.00 5.70
N GLY A 4 17.89 -0.60 5.99
CA GLY A 4 16.90 -1.09 5.03
C GLY A 4 15.85 -1.95 5.73
N LEU A 5 14.78 -2.26 5.00
CA LEU A 5 13.81 -3.29 5.38
C LEU A 5 14.22 -4.59 4.68
N ILE A 6 14.30 -5.68 5.43
CA ILE A 6 14.54 -7.01 4.87
C ILE A 6 13.19 -7.57 4.43
N PRO A 7 12.94 -7.73 3.12
CA PRO A 7 11.67 -8.27 2.64
C PRO A 7 11.54 -9.75 2.99
N VAL A 8 10.29 -10.23 3.04
CA VAL A 8 10.03 -11.66 3.18
C VAL A 8 10.15 -12.36 1.82
N PHE A 9 10.46 -13.66 1.83
CA PHE A 9 10.43 -14.47 0.63
C PHE A 9 9.02 -15.06 0.40
N PRO A 10 8.54 -15.09 -0.86
CA PRO A 10 9.14 -14.49 -2.06
C PRO A 10 8.97 -12.97 -2.11
N THR A 11 9.99 -12.27 -2.66
CA THR A 11 10.06 -10.80 -2.70
C THR A 11 9.16 -10.21 -3.79
N HIS A 12 7.86 -10.48 -3.71
CA HIS A 12 6.85 -9.98 -4.63
C HIS A 12 6.00 -8.89 -4.00
N THR A 13 5.50 -8.00 -4.81
CA THR A 13 4.75 -6.80 -4.38
C THR A 13 3.57 -7.14 -3.47
N PHE A 14 2.66 -8.02 -3.89
CA PHE A 14 1.48 -8.36 -3.08
C PHE A 14 1.86 -9.04 -1.76
N VAL A 15 2.84 -9.93 -1.80
CA VAL A 15 3.34 -10.67 -0.64
C VAL A 15 3.87 -9.71 0.42
N ASN A 16 4.80 -8.83 0.02
CA ASN A 16 5.47 -7.95 0.99
C ASN A 16 4.57 -6.80 1.46
N HIS A 17 3.76 -6.20 0.58
CA HIS A 17 2.78 -5.19 1.01
C HIS A 17 1.82 -5.74 2.06
N TYR A 18 1.35 -6.98 1.88
CA TYR A 18 0.42 -7.57 2.83
C TYR A 18 1.10 -8.03 4.11
N THR A 19 2.34 -8.52 4.03
CA THR A 19 3.19 -8.77 5.20
C THR A 19 3.40 -7.49 6.03
N ILE A 20 3.74 -6.37 5.39
CA ILE A 20 3.91 -5.07 6.07
C ILE A 20 2.60 -4.64 6.76
N ALA A 21 1.47 -4.86 6.10
CA ALA A 21 0.16 -4.44 6.62
C ALA A 21 -0.39 -5.32 7.74
N THR A 22 0.03 -6.59 7.82
CA THR A 22 -0.51 -7.57 8.80
C THR A 22 0.50 -7.94 9.88
N GLY A 23 1.79 -7.75 9.64
CA GLY A 23 2.86 -8.27 10.49
C GLY A 23 3.01 -9.80 10.42
N LEU A 24 2.35 -10.47 9.47
CA LEU A 24 2.36 -11.90 9.29
C LEU A 24 3.27 -12.34 8.15
N TYR A 25 3.86 -13.51 8.26
CA TYR A 25 4.55 -14.15 7.12
C TYR A 25 3.54 -14.70 6.09
N PRO A 26 3.97 -14.88 4.82
CA PRO A 26 3.10 -15.35 3.74
C PRO A 26 2.35 -16.64 4.03
N ALA A 27 2.98 -17.58 4.74
CA ALA A 27 2.36 -18.83 5.16
C ALA A 27 1.16 -18.62 6.11
N HIS A 28 1.10 -17.49 6.81
CA HIS A 28 0.02 -17.18 7.76
C HIS A 28 -1.05 -16.27 7.17
N HIS A 29 -0.67 -15.34 6.26
CA HIS A 29 -1.66 -14.46 5.65
C HIS A 29 -2.17 -14.96 4.31
N GLY A 30 -1.63 -16.04 3.73
CA GLY A 30 -2.15 -16.72 2.55
C GLY A 30 -1.72 -16.15 1.20
N ILE A 31 -1.26 -14.92 1.11
CA ILE A 31 -0.75 -14.32 -0.14
C ILE A 31 0.71 -14.72 -0.33
N ILE A 32 0.93 -15.84 -1.01
CA ILE A 32 2.25 -16.46 -1.18
C ILE A 32 2.96 -16.07 -2.48
N ASN A 33 2.24 -15.46 -3.42
CA ASN A 33 2.77 -14.96 -4.68
C ASN A 33 1.79 -13.95 -5.30
N ASN A 34 2.20 -13.23 -6.35
CA ASN A 34 1.32 -12.40 -7.18
C ASN A 34 0.34 -13.27 -8.01
N THR A 35 0.71 -14.51 -8.31
CA THR A 35 -0.16 -15.51 -8.97
C THR A 35 0.20 -16.88 -8.42
N PHE A 36 -0.79 -17.62 -7.92
CA PHE A 36 -0.60 -18.99 -7.40
C PHE A 36 -1.91 -19.78 -7.45
N PHE A 37 -1.78 -21.09 -7.43
CA PHE A 37 -2.91 -22.03 -7.31
C PHE A 37 -3.09 -22.46 -5.86
N ASP A 38 -4.31 -22.46 -5.38
CA ASP A 38 -4.66 -23.02 -4.07
C ASP A 38 -5.41 -24.33 -4.27
N PRO A 39 -4.84 -25.47 -3.84
CA PRO A 39 -5.48 -26.77 -4.02
C PRO A 39 -6.73 -26.96 -3.16
N LYS A 40 -6.90 -26.21 -2.08
CA LYS A 40 -8.10 -26.29 -1.21
C LYS A 40 -9.28 -25.56 -1.85
N LEU A 41 -9.03 -24.44 -2.51
CA LEU A 41 -10.04 -23.70 -3.24
C LEU A 41 -10.26 -24.26 -4.65
N GLY A 42 -9.27 -24.98 -5.21
CA GLY A 42 -9.27 -25.42 -6.60
C GLY A 42 -9.16 -24.28 -7.61
N GLU A 43 -8.68 -23.12 -7.20
CA GLU A 43 -8.69 -21.88 -7.95
C GLU A 43 -7.31 -21.21 -7.97
N TYR A 44 -7.14 -20.25 -8.92
CA TYR A 44 -5.95 -19.41 -9.00
C TYR A 44 -6.19 -18.03 -8.39
N PHE A 45 -5.36 -17.63 -7.46
CA PHE A 45 -5.17 -16.21 -7.16
C PHE A 45 -4.41 -15.55 -8.32
N ARG A 46 -4.90 -14.42 -8.80
CA ARG A 46 -4.24 -13.60 -9.84
C ARG A 46 -4.46 -12.13 -9.55
N TYR A 47 -3.41 -11.44 -9.15
CA TYR A 47 -3.49 -10.02 -8.75
C TYR A 47 -4.03 -9.08 -9.84
N LYS A 48 -3.85 -9.42 -11.14
CA LYS A 48 -4.37 -8.66 -12.29
C LYS A 48 -5.86 -8.87 -12.54
N ILE A 49 -6.49 -9.83 -11.90
CA ILE A 49 -7.92 -10.10 -12.03
C ILE A 49 -8.64 -9.50 -10.82
N PRO A 50 -9.38 -8.37 -10.97
CA PRO A 50 -9.99 -7.68 -9.84
C PRO A 50 -10.92 -8.58 -9.01
N ALA A 51 -11.68 -9.48 -9.64
CA ALA A 51 -12.54 -10.43 -8.93
C ALA A 51 -11.74 -11.34 -7.99
N ALA A 52 -10.61 -11.89 -8.45
CA ALA A 52 -9.73 -12.71 -7.62
C ALA A 52 -9.02 -11.87 -6.54
N ALA A 53 -8.48 -10.70 -6.92
CA ALA A 53 -7.74 -9.84 -5.99
C ALA A 53 -8.62 -9.26 -4.86
N ARG A 54 -9.94 -9.17 -5.06
CA ARG A 54 -10.91 -8.66 -4.06
C ARG A 54 -11.62 -9.75 -3.28
N ASP A 55 -11.42 -11.01 -3.62
CA ASP A 55 -12.06 -12.13 -2.95
C ASP A 55 -11.41 -12.38 -1.57
N PRO A 56 -12.16 -12.22 -0.47
CA PRO A 56 -11.61 -12.33 0.88
C PRO A 56 -11.09 -13.72 1.24
N ARG A 57 -11.46 -14.76 0.49
CA ARG A 57 -10.99 -16.13 0.72
C ARG A 57 -9.47 -16.28 0.64
N TRP A 58 -8.80 -15.38 -0.12
CA TRP A 58 -7.34 -15.39 -0.30
C TRP A 58 -6.58 -14.71 0.83
N TRP A 59 -7.22 -13.82 1.58
CA TRP A 59 -6.56 -12.86 2.45
C TRP A 59 -6.74 -13.24 3.92
N GLY A 60 -5.79 -13.95 4.50
CA GLY A 60 -5.75 -14.27 5.91
C GLY A 60 -5.17 -13.15 6.77
N GLY A 61 -5.40 -13.23 8.07
CA GLY A 61 -4.96 -12.22 9.02
C GLY A 61 -5.82 -10.95 8.99
N GLU A 62 -5.34 -9.92 9.67
CA GLU A 62 -6.03 -8.63 9.77
C GLU A 62 -5.07 -7.49 9.42
N PRO A 63 -5.28 -6.77 8.32
CA PRO A 63 -4.42 -5.66 7.97
C PRO A 63 -4.71 -4.44 8.86
N ILE A 64 -3.68 -3.64 9.11
CA ILE A 64 -3.70 -2.51 10.06
C ILE A 64 -4.81 -1.49 9.81
N TRP A 65 -5.24 -1.30 8.57
CA TRP A 65 -6.37 -0.41 8.25
C TRP A 65 -7.71 -0.96 8.73
N ILE A 66 -7.87 -2.29 8.82
CA ILE A 66 -9.06 -2.94 9.39
C ILE A 66 -9.02 -2.87 10.92
N THR A 67 -7.85 -3.08 11.51
CA THR A 67 -7.65 -2.89 12.96
C THR A 67 -8.06 -1.48 13.38
N ALA A 68 -7.64 -0.45 12.62
CA ALA A 68 -8.05 0.92 12.90
C ALA A 68 -9.58 1.10 12.85
N VAL A 69 -10.24 0.55 11.83
CA VAL A 69 -11.71 0.65 11.69
C VAL A 69 -12.43 -0.09 12.82
N LYS A 70 -12.00 -1.28 13.20
CA LYS A 70 -12.56 -2.03 14.32
C LYS A 70 -12.43 -1.30 15.66
N GLN A 71 -11.41 -0.48 15.81
CA GLN A 71 -11.20 0.39 16.97
C GLN A 71 -11.94 1.75 16.89
N GLY A 72 -12.88 1.88 15.95
CA GLY A 72 -13.65 3.11 15.76
C GLY A 72 -12.89 4.26 15.08
N ARG A 73 -11.68 4.00 14.55
CA ARG A 73 -10.88 4.99 13.83
C ARG A 73 -11.11 4.90 12.33
N LYS A 74 -10.91 6.00 11.62
CA LYS A 74 -10.92 6.01 10.15
C LYS A 74 -9.58 5.57 9.61
N SER A 75 -9.58 4.91 8.45
CA SER A 75 -8.39 4.51 7.72
C SER A 75 -8.48 4.88 6.25
N ALA A 76 -7.34 5.10 5.61
CA ALA A 76 -7.26 5.38 4.18
C ALA A 76 -6.21 4.51 3.50
N CYS A 77 -6.51 4.04 2.31
CA CYS A 77 -5.59 3.24 1.51
C CYS A 77 -5.55 3.76 0.08
N TYR A 78 -4.37 4.17 -0.36
CA TYR A 78 -4.15 4.62 -1.73
C TYR A 78 -3.29 3.59 -2.46
N PHE A 79 -3.89 2.81 -3.37
CA PHE A 79 -3.22 1.79 -4.19
C PHE A 79 -2.60 0.61 -3.42
N TRP A 80 -2.88 0.44 -2.14
CA TRP A 80 -2.25 -0.62 -1.37
C TRP A 80 -2.87 -1.99 -1.67
N PRO A 81 -2.06 -3.03 -2.01
CA PRO A 81 -2.56 -4.39 -2.22
C PRO A 81 -3.40 -4.92 -1.06
N GLY A 82 -4.57 -5.48 -1.38
CA GLY A 82 -5.52 -5.99 -0.37
C GLY A 82 -6.45 -4.94 0.24
N SER A 83 -6.26 -3.64 -0.04
CA SER A 83 -7.11 -2.59 0.55
C SER A 83 -8.53 -2.54 0.00
N GLU A 84 -8.78 -3.18 -1.13
CA GLU A 84 -10.11 -3.26 -1.75
C GLU A 84 -10.97 -4.43 -1.20
N VAL A 85 -10.39 -5.28 -0.36
CA VAL A 85 -11.03 -6.46 0.21
C VAL A 85 -11.94 -6.07 1.37
N THR A 86 -13.06 -6.78 1.50
CA THR A 86 -13.95 -6.70 2.66
C THR A 86 -13.62 -7.84 3.62
N PHE A 87 -13.12 -7.51 4.79
CA PHE A 87 -12.74 -8.47 5.84
C PHE A 87 -13.84 -8.61 6.88
N ASN A 88 -14.63 -9.70 6.83
CA ASN A 88 -15.72 -9.94 7.79
C ASN A 88 -16.66 -8.73 7.95
N GLY A 89 -17.02 -8.10 6.84
CA GLY A 89 -17.90 -6.92 6.83
C GLY A 89 -17.18 -5.58 7.03
N PHE A 90 -15.89 -5.57 7.36
CA PHE A 90 -15.10 -4.35 7.55
C PHE A 90 -14.31 -3.99 6.29
N ARG A 91 -14.21 -2.68 6.01
CA ARG A 91 -13.42 -2.12 4.91
C ARG A 91 -12.64 -0.90 5.39
N ALA A 92 -11.56 -0.54 4.68
CA ALA A 92 -10.95 0.77 4.86
C ALA A 92 -11.98 1.86 4.61
N THR A 93 -11.94 2.95 5.39
CA THR A 93 -12.91 4.05 5.27
C THR A 93 -12.81 4.75 3.93
N PHE A 94 -11.57 4.97 3.48
CA PHE A 94 -11.27 5.53 2.16
C PHE A 94 -10.36 4.55 1.42
N THR A 95 -10.71 4.22 0.18
CA THR A 95 -9.89 3.31 -0.65
C THR A 95 -9.85 3.82 -2.08
N LYS A 96 -8.65 3.80 -2.66
CA LYS A 96 -8.44 4.03 -4.09
C LYS A 96 -7.83 2.79 -4.73
N PRO A 97 -8.54 2.21 -5.71
CA PRO A 97 -8.01 1.13 -6.53
C PRO A 97 -6.76 1.56 -7.28
N TYR A 98 -5.85 0.61 -7.52
CA TYR A 98 -4.63 0.88 -8.26
C TYR A 98 -4.91 1.37 -9.68
N ASP A 99 -4.35 2.52 -10.02
CA ASP A 99 -4.31 3.09 -11.36
C ASP A 99 -2.91 3.65 -11.63
N GLN A 100 -2.15 2.94 -12.49
CA GLN A 100 -0.78 3.35 -12.83
C GLN A 100 -0.71 4.67 -13.60
N ASN A 101 -1.81 5.11 -14.19
CA ASN A 101 -1.88 6.34 -14.99
C ASN A 101 -2.35 7.55 -14.17
N ALA A 102 -2.71 7.35 -12.90
CA ALA A 102 -3.14 8.45 -12.04
C ALA A 102 -1.98 9.44 -11.81
N PRO A 103 -2.11 10.71 -12.21
CA PRO A 103 -1.08 11.72 -11.98
C PRO A 103 -0.77 11.89 -10.49
N PHE A 104 0.50 12.17 -10.18
CA PHE A 104 0.91 12.39 -8.79
C PHE A 104 0.10 13.52 -8.12
N GLU A 105 -0.13 14.60 -8.83
CA GLU A 105 -0.85 15.79 -8.35
C GLU A 105 -2.26 15.40 -7.88
N LYS A 106 -2.97 14.59 -8.65
CA LYS A 106 -4.29 14.08 -8.27
C LYS A 106 -4.22 13.21 -7.01
N ARG A 107 -3.23 12.30 -6.96
CA ARG A 107 -3.01 11.44 -5.77
C ARG A 107 -2.68 12.27 -4.53
N PHE A 108 -1.84 13.28 -4.70
CA PHE A 108 -1.42 14.21 -3.67
C PHE A 108 -2.58 15.05 -3.13
N ASP A 109 -3.39 15.65 -4.01
CA ASP A 109 -4.55 16.45 -3.60
C ASP A 109 -5.60 15.61 -2.87
N GLU A 110 -5.80 14.38 -3.30
CA GLU A 110 -6.72 13.46 -2.64
C GLU A 110 -6.22 13.01 -1.27
N LEU A 111 -4.92 12.71 -1.12
CA LEU A 111 -4.33 12.47 0.19
C LEU A 111 -4.61 13.64 1.15
N PHE A 112 -4.38 14.87 0.69
CA PHE A 112 -4.62 16.06 1.52
C PHE A 112 -6.09 16.34 1.76
N SER A 113 -7.00 15.96 0.85
CA SER A 113 -8.43 16.03 1.11
C SER A 113 -8.85 15.19 2.33
N TRP A 114 -8.24 14.02 2.51
CA TRP A 114 -8.47 13.17 3.69
C TRP A 114 -7.81 13.70 4.95
N LEU A 115 -6.57 14.20 4.83
CA LEU A 115 -5.81 14.69 5.96
C LEU A 115 -6.36 16.00 6.56
N ARG A 116 -7.13 16.77 5.76
CA ARG A 116 -7.82 18.01 6.21
C ARG A 116 -9.16 17.76 6.88
N LEU A 117 -9.66 16.54 6.85
CA LEU A 117 -10.93 16.23 7.54
C LEU A 117 -10.84 16.54 9.03
N PRO A 118 -11.97 16.85 9.67
CA PRO A 118 -12.04 17.00 11.12
C PRO A 118 -11.43 15.79 11.86
N PRO A 119 -10.90 15.97 13.08
CA PRO A 119 -10.17 14.91 13.80
C PRO A 119 -10.93 13.58 13.95
N ASP A 120 -12.24 13.62 14.07
CA ASP A 120 -13.13 12.45 14.16
C ASP A 120 -13.38 11.75 12.83
N GLN A 121 -13.15 12.44 11.71
CA GLN A 121 -13.30 11.92 10.35
C GLN A 121 -11.98 11.65 9.67
N ARG A 122 -10.88 12.23 10.16
CA ARG A 122 -9.54 12.08 9.61
C ARG A 122 -9.02 10.67 9.79
N PRO A 123 -8.42 10.05 8.76
CA PRO A 123 -7.76 8.75 8.91
C PRO A 123 -6.68 8.78 9.98
N ALA A 124 -6.72 7.83 10.91
CA ALA A 124 -5.66 7.61 11.90
C ALA A 124 -4.45 6.92 11.28
N ILE A 125 -4.69 6.17 10.20
CA ILE A 125 -3.65 5.55 9.37
C ILE A 125 -3.96 5.74 7.90
N THR A 126 -2.92 6.03 7.12
CA THR A 126 -3.00 6.10 5.66
C THR A 126 -1.87 5.30 5.06
N THR A 127 -2.18 4.33 4.22
CA THR A 127 -1.20 3.64 3.38
C THR A 127 -1.20 4.29 2.00
N PHE A 128 0.00 4.55 1.45
CA PHE A 128 0.15 5.24 0.18
C PHE A 128 1.26 4.58 -0.64
N TYR A 129 0.92 3.98 -1.78
CA TYR A 129 1.87 3.24 -2.61
C TYR A 129 2.37 4.08 -3.78
N PHE A 130 3.68 4.04 -3.99
CA PHE A 130 4.37 4.61 -5.14
C PHE A 130 4.98 3.48 -5.99
N HIS A 131 4.57 3.38 -7.25
CA HIS A 131 5.02 2.31 -8.15
C HIS A 131 6.19 2.72 -9.07
N GLU A 132 6.57 3.99 -9.06
CA GLU A 132 7.49 4.58 -10.03
C GLU A 132 8.90 3.96 -9.97
N THR A 133 9.39 3.68 -8.77
CA THR A 133 10.71 3.02 -8.58
C THR A 133 10.69 1.57 -9.05
N ASN A 134 9.60 0.84 -8.76
CA ASN A 134 9.40 -0.51 -9.25
C ASN A 134 9.40 -0.56 -10.79
N GLN A 135 8.65 0.32 -11.44
CA GLN A 135 8.64 0.41 -12.89
C GLN A 135 10.02 0.72 -13.47
N ALA A 136 10.71 1.72 -12.91
CA ALA A 136 12.05 2.08 -13.38
C ALA A 136 13.05 0.93 -13.21
N GLY A 137 12.98 0.18 -12.11
CA GLY A 137 13.79 -1.02 -11.89
C GLY A 137 13.55 -2.09 -12.95
N HIS A 138 12.30 -2.34 -13.31
CA HIS A 138 11.94 -3.32 -14.36
C HIS A 138 12.36 -2.90 -15.77
N TYR A 139 12.19 -1.61 -16.14
CA TYR A 139 12.47 -1.14 -17.49
C TYR A 139 13.93 -0.78 -17.72
N SER A 140 14.60 -0.21 -16.73
CA SER A 140 15.96 0.32 -16.88
C SER A 140 17.02 -0.54 -16.19
N GLY A 141 16.60 -1.47 -15.34
CA GLY A 141 17.49 -2.33 -14.56
C GLY A 141 17.99 -1.69 -13.27
N MET A 142 18.49 -2.57 -12.38
CA MET A 142 19.06 -2.17 -11.10
C MET A 142 20.36 -1.37 -11.32
N GLY A 143 20.54 -0.30 -10.53
CA GLY A 143 21.73 0.57 -10.64
C GLY A 143 21.74 1.52 -11.84
N SER A 144 20.69 1.54 -12.66
CA SER A 144 20.59 2.43 -13.82
C SER A 144 20.36 3.90 -13.45
N ASP A 145 20.63 4.80 -14.40
CA ASP A 145 20.30 6.22 -14.24
C ASP A 145 18.80 6.46 -14.17
N GLY A 146 18.00 5.65 -14.89
CA GLY A 146 16.55 5.68 -14.84
C GLY A 146 16.01 5.36 -13.44
N LEU A 147 16.54 4.33 -12.79
CA LEU A 147 16.17 4.02 -11.40
C LEU A 147 16.61 5.12 -10.43
N ARG A 148 17.84 5.65 -10.58
CA ARG A 148 18.30 6.78 -9.76
C ARG A 148 17.43 8.02 -9.92
N ALA A 149 16.99 8.32 -11.13
CA ALA A 149 16.07 9.43 -11.41
C ALA A 149 14.70 9.21 -10.75
N ALA A 150 14.15 7.99 -10.82
CA ALA A 150 12.89 7.63 -10.17
C ALA A 150 12.96 7.75 -8.64
N ILE A 151 14.08 7.34 -8.02
CA ILE A 151 14.29 7.51 -6.57
C ILE A 151 14.33 8.99 -6.20
N LYS A 152 15.07 9.83 -6.93
CA LYS A 152 15.12 11.28 -6.69
C LYS A 152 13.75 11.94 -6.84
N LEU A 153 12.98 11.52 -7.85
CA LEU A 153 11.62 12.00 -8.05
C LEU A 153 10.71 11.63 -6.87
N LEU A 154 10.81 10.39 -6.39
CA LEU A 154 10.04 9.93 -5.24
C LEU A 154 10.42 10.67 -3.96
N ASP A 155 11.71 10.87 -3.73
CA ASP A 155 12.20 11.67 -2.60
C ASP A 155 11.64 13.10 -2.62
N ALA A 156 11.66 13.74 -3.79
CA ALA A 156 11.06 15.07 -3.96
C ALA A 156 9.55 15.07 -3.68
N ARG A 157 8.81 14.04 -4.12
CA ARG A 157 7.36 13.89 -3.85
C ARG A 157 7.06 13.69 -2.37
N ILE A 158 7.86 12.90 -1.67
CA ILE A 158 7.76 12.74 -0.21
C ILE A 158 8.05 14.10 0.46
N GLY A 159 9.06 14.81 -0.01
CA GLY A 159 9.39 16.17 0.45
C GLY A 159 8.21 17.14 0.32
N LEU A 160 7.45 17.09 -0.79
CA LEU A 160 6.23 17.89 -0.98
C LEU A 160 5.14 17.52 0.02
N ILE A 161 4.95 16.22 0.32
CA ILE A 161 3.97 15.78 1.34
C ILE A 161 4.35 16.35 2.71
N VAL A 162 5.62 16.22 3.11
CA VAL A 162 6.12 16.75 4.38
C VAL A 162 5.95 18.27 4.46
N ALA A 163 6.36 18.99 3.42
CA ALA A 163 6.29 20.45 3.37
C ALA A 163 4.84 20.95 3.48
N ARG A 164 3.91 20.33 2.75
CA ARG A 164 2.50 20.70 2.78
C ARG A 164 1.85 20.37 4.13
N ALA A 165 2.12 19.20 4.70
CA ALA A 165 1.63 18.85 6.02
C ALA A 165 2.10 19.86 7.09
N LYS A 166 3.38 20.28 7.01
CA LYS A 166 3.95 21.29 7.90
C LYS A 166 3.28 22.65 7.69
N SER A 167 3.11 23.11 6.46
CA SER A 167 2.49 24.43 6.16
C SER A 167 1.02 24.48 6.57
N GLU A 168 0.31 23.36 6.50
CA GLU A 168 -1.10 23.24 6.93
C GLU A 168 -1.24 22.82 8.41
N GLN A 169 -0.14 22.71 9.14
CA GLN A 169 -0.10 22.31 10.55
C GLN A 169 -0.80 20.97 10.83
N ILE A 170 -0.72 20.05 9.86
CA ILE A 170 -1.25 18.69 10.01
C ILE A 170 -0.19 17.82 10.65
N PRO A 171 -0.42 17.29 11.89
CA PRO A 171 0.56 16.41 12.54
C PRO A 171 0.59 15.06 11.82
N LEU A 172 1.75 14.71 11.24
CA LEU A 172 1.98 13.45 10.58
C LEU A 172 3.22 12.74 11.11
N ASN A 173 3.09 11.45 11.37
CA ASN A 173 4.22 10.54 11.43
C ASN A 173 4.31 9.82 10.08
N ILE A 174 5.45 9.87 9.43
CA ILE A 174 5.66 9.26 8.11
C ILE A 174 6.66 8.12 8.24
N VAL A 175 6.25 6.94 7.78
CA VAL A 175 7.10 5.75 7.67
C VAL A 175 7.26 5.42 6.19
N VAL A 176 8.50 5.44 5.71
CA VAL A 176 8.83 5.09 4.32
C VAL A 176 9.45 3.70 4.34
N VAL A 177 8.88 2.79 3.57
CA VAL A 177 9.34 1.41 3.45
C VAL A 177 9.37 0.98 1.99
N SER A 178 10.20 0.00 1.67
CA SER A 178 10.23 -0.65 0.36
C SER A 178 9.79 -2.10 0.52
N ASP A 179 8.98 -2.60 -0.41
CA ASP A 179 8.50 -3.98 -0.43
C ASP A 179 9.53 -4.96 -1.03
N HIS A 180 10.45 -4.49 -1.82
CA HIS A 180 11.61 -5.21 -2.34
C HIS A 180 12.66 -4.26 -2.89
#